data_705020d6d838e92b3ec59b5498531916
#
_entry.id   705020d6d838e92b3ec59b5498531916
#
_cell.length_a   1.000
_cell.length_b   1.000
_cell.length_c   1.000
_cell.angle_alpha   90.00
_cell.angle_beta   90.00
_cell.angle_gamma   90.00
#
_symmetry.space_group_name_H-M   'P 1'
#
loop_
_entity.id
_entity.type
_entity.pdbx_description
1 polymer ?
#
loop_
_entity_poly.entity_id
_entity_poly.type
_entity_poly.pdbx_seq_one_letter_code
_entity_poly.pdbx_strand_id
1 'polypeptide(L)'
;MDSRRDFLKKAALLSGGASLWDMLPDSIQKALEINPPQGSTYLDAEHIVVLMQENRSFDHCFGTLRGVRGYNDPRAITLPNKNLVWLQKNAAGDTYAPFRLDIKDTKATWMSALPHSWENQVDARNDGKYDRWLDVKKSGNKEYAPMPLTMGYYNRADIPFYYAFADAFTVCDQHFCSSLTGTTPNRLYLWTGTVREKPSIESKANVRNSDVDYDDLAHWTTFPERLEDNNISWKIYQNELSLPMGFKNEEEDWLANFTDNPIEWFSQYHVRFSTGFQKFLAAQAKELPTEIADLEQ
;
A
#
# COMPACT_ATOMS: atom_id res chain seq x y z
N MET A 1 -12.73 -21.66 -23.70
CA MET A 1 -11.42 -20.98 -23.56
C MET A 1 -10.71 -21.61 -22.40
N ASP A 2 -9.46 -22.01 -22.58
CA ASP A 2 -8.66 -22.53 -21.44
C ASP A 2 -8.54 -21.43 -20.39
N SER A 3 -8.70 -21.81 -19.12
CA SER A 3 -8.41 -20.90 -18.03
C SER A 3 -6.94 -20.50 -18.02
N ARG A 4 -6.58 -19.36 -17.45
CA ARG A 4 -5.17 -18.95 -17.28
C ARG A 4 -4.36 -20.04 -16.57
N ARG A 5 -4.99 -20.76 -15.65
CA ARG A 5 -4.46 -21.94 -14.96
C ARG A 5 -4.13 -23.08 -15.91
N ASP A 6 -5.07 -23.41 -16.82
CA ASP A 6 -4.86 -24.49 -17.80
C ASP A 6 -3.74 -24.11 -18.77
N PHE A 7 -3.64 -22.83 -19.15
CA PHE A 7 -2.54 -22.33 -19.93
C PHE A 7 -1.20 -22.49 -19.21
N LEU A 8 -1.11 -22.11 -17.92
CA LEU A 8 0.12 -22.27 -17.13
C LEU A 8 0.51 -23.74 -16.98
N LYS A 9 -0.44 -24.62 -16.70
CA LYS A 9 -0.21 -26.07 -16.64
C LYS A 9 0.27 -26.62 -17.98
N LYS A 10 -0.35 -26.21 -19.09
CA LYS A 10 0.04 -26.64 -20.43
C LYS A 10 1.39 -26.08 -20.84
N ALA A 11 1.68 -24.80 -20.52
CA ALA A 11 2.97 -24.18 -20.77
C ALA A 11 4.09 -24.85 -19.98
N ALA A 12 3.85 -25.23 -18.74
CA ALA A 12 4.76 -26.01 -17.93
C ALA A 12 5.05 -27.39 -18.56
N LEU A 13 4.03 -28.09 -19.02
CA LEU A 13 4.18 -29.39 -19.73
C LEU A 13 4.96 -29.28 -21.04
N LEU A 14 4.75 -28.21 -21.80
CA LEU A 14 5.41 -27.99 -23.11
C LEU A 14 6.86 -27.55 -22.99
N SER A 15 7.26 -26.92 -21.88
CA SER A 15 8.62 -26.41 -21.66
C SER A 15 9.58 -27.42 -20.99
N GLY A 16 9.25 -28.70 -20.95
CA GLY A 16 10.04 -29.71 -20.23
C GLY A 16 9.75 -29.74 -18.72
N GLY A 17 8.69 -29.23 -18.35
CA GLY A 17 7.73 -29.43 -17.28
C GLY A 17 8.10 -29.08 -15.88
N ALA A 18 9.15 -29.53 -15.34
CA ALA A 18 9.43 -29.40 -13.90
C ALA A 18 9.82 -27.97 -13.48
N SER A 19 10.49 -27.21 -14.33
CA SER A 19 11.20 -26.01 -13.88
C SER A 19 10.33 -24.78 -13.58
N LEU A 20 9.21 -24.57 -14.29
CA LEU A 20 8.37 -23.38 -14.05
C LEU A 20 7.43 -23.57 -12.85
N TRP A 21 6.94 -24.77 -12.65
CA TRP A 21 6.10 -25.08 -11.49
C TRP A 21 6.91 -25.05 -10.22
N ASP A 22 8.09 -25.67 -10.22
CA ASP A 22 9.00 -25.73 -9.07
C ASP A 22 9.58 -24.36 -8.70
N MET A 23 9.52 -23.39 -9.59
CA MET A 23 9.91 -21.99 -9.31
C MET A 23 8.81 -21.19 -8.58
N LEU A 24 7.57 -21.68 -8.53
CA LEU A 24 6.51 -21.02 -7.79
C LEU A 24 6.64 -21.33 -6.30
N PRO A 25 6.41 -20.36 -5.40
CA PRO A 25 6.31 -20.61 -3.98
C PRO A 25 5.23 -21.66 -3.66
N ASP A 26 5.48 -22.54 -2.69
CA ASP A 26 4.58 -23.65 -2.30
C ASP A 26 3.14 -23.17 -2.04
N SER A 27 2.99 -22.00 -1.42
CA SER A 27 1.68 -21.40 -1.14
C SER A 27 0.89 -21.09 -2.43
N ILE A 28 1.59 -20.64 -3.47
CA ILE A 28 0.98 -20.37 -4.78
C ILE A 28 0.66 -21.67 -5.49
N GLN A 29 1.55 -22.66 -5.45
CA GLN A 29 1.28 -23.98 -6.02
C GLN A 29 0.02 -24.61 -5.41
N LYS A 30 -0.09 -24.62 -4.08
CA LYS A 30 -1.28 -25.13 -3.36
C LYS A 30 -2.55 -24.38 -3.74
N ALA A 31 -2.50 -23.04 -3.84
CA ALA A 31 -3.65 -22.24 -4.25
C ALA A 31 -4.09 -22.55 -5.71
N LEU A 32 -3.14 -22.82 -6.59
CA LEU A 32 -3.42 -23.20 -7.99
C LEU A 32 -3.98 -24.64 -8.11
N GLU A 33 -3.79 -25.48 -7.14
CA GLU A 33 -4.37 -26.84 -7.10
C GLU A 33 -5.84 -26.85 -6.73
N ILE A 34 -6.36 -25.80 -6.09
CA ILE A 34 -7.77 -25.69 -5.73
C ILE A 34 -8.62 -25.56 -7.00
N ASN A 35 -9.50 -26.52 -7.25
CA ASN A 35 -10.43 -26.51 -8.35
C ASN A 35 -11.83 -26.21 -7.81
N PRO A 36 -12.39 -25.02 -8.06
CA PRO A 36 -13.76 -24.73 -7.65
C PRO A 36 -14.75 -25.63 -8.43
N PRO A 37 -15.88 -25.98 -7.83
CA PRO A 37 -16.96 -26.68 -8.51
C PRO A 37 -17.40 -25.95 -9.79
N GLN A 38 -17.90 -26.70 -10.77
CA GLN A 38 -18.40 -26.10 -11.99
C GLN A 38 -19.60 -25.18 -11.68
N GLY A 39 -19.57 -23.96 -12.18
CA GLY A 39 -20.61 -22.96 -11.95
C GLY A 39 -20.38 -22.07 -10.75
N SER A 40 -19.25 -22.26 -10.01
CA SER A 40 -18.89 -21.33 -8.92
C SER A 40 -18.68 -19.91 -9.41
N THR A 41 -19.11 -18.97 -8.59
CA THR A 41 -18.98 -17.51 -8.81
C THR A 41 -18.33 -16.83 -7.61
N TYR A 42 -18.09 -15.54 -7.66
CA TYR A 42 -17.59 -14.77 -6.52
C TYR A 42 -18.55 -14.79 -5.31
N LEU A 43 -19.85 -15.07 -5.55
CA LEU A 43 -20.85 -15.19 -4.49
C LEU A 43 -20.69 -16.44 -3.62
N ASP A 44 -19.90 -17.41 -4.07
CA ASP A 44 -19.62 -18.64 -3.32
C ASP A 44 -18.40 -18.47 -2.41
N ALA A 45 -17.82 -17.27 -2.34
CA ALA A 45 -16.71 -16.98 -1.46
C ALA A 45 -17.19 -16.94 0.01
N GLU A 46 -16.72 -17.89 0.82
CA GLU A 46 -17.03 -17.96 2.25
C GLU A 46 -16.23 -16.94 3.07
N HIS A 47 -15.02 -16.60 2.62
CA HIS A 47 -14.13 -15.68 3.29
C HIS A 47 -13.53 -14.69 2.31
N ILE A 48 -13.60 -13.40 2.66
CA ILE A 48 -12.95 -12.31 1.93
C ILE A 48 -11.85 -11.74 2.80
N VAL A 49 -10.60 -11.85 2.33
CA VAL A 49 -9.43 -11.32 3.02
C VAL A 49 -8.90 -10.12 2.25
N VAL A 50 -8.83 -8.96 2.92
CA VAL A 50 -8.27 -7.74 2.35
C VAL A 50 -6.92 -7.47 3.02
N LEU A 51 -5.83 -7.51 2.24
CA LEU A 51 -4.50 -7.12 2.67
C LEU A 51 -4.14 -5.82 1.96
N MET A 52 -4.13 -4.72 2.69
CA MET A 52 -3.75 -3.42 2.16
C MET A 52 -2.28 -3.16 2.44
N GLN A 53 -1.46 -3.31 1.41
CA GLN A 53 -0.05 -2.91 1.43
C GLN A 53 0.11 -1.56 0.75
N GLU A 54 1.07 -0.77 1.18
CA GLU A 54 1.34 0.57 0.69
C GLU A 54 2.81 0.93 0.77
N ASN A 55 3.10 1.89 0.41
CA ASN A 55 3.52 3.09 -0.29
C ASN A 55 4.27 2.71 -1.58
N ARG A 56 3.72 1.91 -2.45
CA ARG A 56 4.32 1.49 -3.73
C ARG A 56 3.32 1.70 -4.87
N SER A 57 3.73 2.45 -5.91
CA SER A 57 2.90 2.62 -7.10
C SER A 57 2.89 1.36 -7.94
N PHE A 58 1.87 1.22 -8.80
CA PHE A 58 1.74 0.09 -9.70
C PHE A 58 2.98 -0.05 -10.60
N ASP A 59 3.39 1.02 -11.26
CA ASP A 59 4.53 0.98 -12.18
C ASP A 59 5.86 0.72 -11.48
N HIS A 60 6.01 1.15 -10.24
CA HIS A 60 7.19 0.84 -9.43
C HIS A 60 7.38 -0.67 -9.21
N CYS A 61 6.28 -1.41 -9.02
CA CYS A 61 6.32 -2.86 -8.80
C CYS A 61 6.11 -3.65 -10.09
N PHE A 62 5.16 -3.24 -10.94
CA PHE A 62 4.66 -4.02 -12.07
C PHE A 62 4.75 -3.31 -13.41
N GLY A 63 5.40 -2.15 -13.51
CA GLY A 63 5.54 -1.39 -14.74
C GLY A 63 6.20 -2.18 -15.90
N THR A 64 7.02 -3.18 -15.57
CA THR A 64 7.66 -4.09 -16.54
C THR A 64 6.96 -5.44 -16.69
N LEU A 65 5.86 -5.69 -15.96
CA LEU A 65 5.09 -6.92 -16.11
C LEU A 65 4.40 -6.95 -17.49
N ARG A 66 4.49 -8.07 -18.16
CA ARG A 66 3.86 -8.24 -19.49
C ARG A 66 2.35 -8.40 -19.36
N GLY A 67 1.63 -7.79 -20.28
CA GLY A 67 0.17 -7.91 -20.37
C GLY A 67 -0.63 -6.98 -19.48
N VAL A 68 0.04 -6.06 -18.77
CA VAL A 68 -0.58 -5.01 -17.96
C VAL A 68 -0.38 -3.62 -18.58
N ARG A 69 -1.09 -2.63 -18.07
CA ARG A 69 -0.92 -1.20 -18.43
C ARG A 69 0.28 -0.60 -17.68
N GLY A 70 1.46 -1.04 -18.05
CA GLY A 70 2.75 -0.55 -17.52
C GLY A 70 3.50 0.30 -18.53
N TYR A 71 4.84 0.27 -18.49
CA TYR A 71 5.69 1.07 -19.37
C TYR A 71 5.53 0.78 -20.88
N ASN A 72 4.89 -0.32 -21.24
CA ASN A 72 4.58 -0.66 -22.65
C ASN A 72 3.13 -0.33 -23.04
N ASP A 73 2.35 0.37 -22.23
CA ASP A 73 0.98 0.75 -22.60
C ASP A 73 1.03 1.82 -23.72
N PRO A 74 0.52 1.52 -24.92
CA PRO A 74 0.50 2.47 -26.03
C PRO A 74 -0.44 3.66 -25.79
N ARG A 75 -1.28 3.59 -24.75
CA ARG A 75 -2.24 4.63 -24.36
C ARG A 75 -1.69 5.58 -23.28
N ALA A 76 -0.38 5.55 -23.04
CA ALA A 76 0.25 6.40 -22.04
C ALA A 76 0.00 7.88 -22.30
N ILE A 77 -0.16 8.63 -21.22
CA ILE A 77 -0.35 10.09 -21.27
C ILE A 77 0.87 10.74 -21.95
N THR A 78 0.59 11.70 -22.82
CA THR A 78 1.61 12.56 -23.41
C THR A 78 1.73 13.84 -22.59
N LEU A 79 2.94 14.15 -22.13
CA LEU A 79 3.25 15.35 -21.39
C LEU A 79 3.19 16.61 -22.29
N PRO A 80 3.10 17.84 -21.73
CA PRO A 80 3.12 19.09 -22.50
C PRO A 80 4.33 19.22 -23.44
N ASN A 81 5.48 18.67 -23.06
CA ASN A 81 6.71 18.65 -23.85
C ASN A 81 6.74 17.56 -24.94
N LYS A 82 5.62 16.85 -25.18
CA LYS A 82 5.44 15.75 -26.13
C LYS A 82 6.13 14.42 -25.76
N ASN A 83 6.77 14.34 -24.61
CA ASN A 83 7.27 13.07 -24.10
C ASN A 83 6.12 12.19 -23.59
N LEU A 84 6.34 10.87 -23.53
CA LEU A 84 5.47 9.97 -22.76
C LEU A 84 5.62 10.27 -21.26
N VAL A 85 4.58 10.01 -20.46
CA VAL A 85 4.50 10.37 -19.05
C VAL A 85 5.67 9.85 -18.20
N TRP A 86 6.27 8.75 -18.56
CA TRP A 86 7.44 8.19 -17.85
C TRP A 86 8.79 8.79 -18.30
N LEU A 87 8.82 9.73 -19.25
CA LEU A 87 10.01 10.51 -19.58
C LEU A 87 9.91 11.87 -18.89
N GLN A 88 10.16 11.87 -17.59
CA GLN A 88 10.02 13.06 -16.76
C GLN A 88 11.22 13.99 -16.88
N LYS A 89 10.94 15.29 -16.84
CA LYS A 89 11.95 16.35 -16.87
C LYS A 89 12.00 17.07 -15.53
N ASN A 90 13.21 17.31 -15.01
CA ASN A 90 13.39 18.10 -13.81
C ASN A 90 13.43 19.61 -14.12
N ALA A 91 13.45 20.46 -13.07
CA ALA A 91 13.52 21.92 -13.22
C ALA A 91 14.84 22.40 -13.90
N ALA A 92 15.92 21.63 -13.82
CA ALA A 92 17.18 21.93 -14.49
C ALA A 92 17.15 21.64 -16.01
N GLY A 93 16.13 20.94 -16.49
CA GLY A 93 15.96 20.62 -17.89
C GLY A 93 16.39 19.20 -18.28
N ASP A 94 16.91 18.41 -17.34
CA ASP A 94 17.32 17.04 -17.59
C ASP A 94 16.11 16.11 -17.66
N THR A 95 16.14 15.18 -18.61
CA THR A 95 15.07 14.18 -18.80
C THR A 95 15.54 12.81 -18.34
N TYR A 96 14.69 12.16 -17.54
CA TYR A 96 14.95 10.84 -16.97
C TYR A 96 13.90 9.84 -17.43
N ALA A 97 14.36 8.67 -17.82
CA ALA A 97 13.54 7.49 -18.07
C ALA A 97 13.44 6.63 -16.79
N PRO A 98 12.45 5.73 -16.69
CA PRO A 98 12.42 4.71 -15.64
C PRO A 98 13.71 3.88 -15.64
N PHE A 99 14.22 3.57 -14.44
CA PHE A 99 15.42 2.78 -14.27
C PHE A 99 15.21 1.70 -13.18
N ARG A 100 15.91 0.58 -13.33
CA ARG A 100 15.81 -0.51 -12.36
C ARG A 100 16.52 -0.15 -11.06
N LEU A 101 15.83 -0.35 -9.96
CA LEU A 101 16.40 -0.38 -8.62
C LEU A 101 16.82 -1.82 -8.32
N ASP A 102 18.02 -2.20 -8.65
CA ASP A 102 18.51 -3.55 -8.37
C ASP A 102 18.64 -3.77 -6.85
N ILE A 103 17.74 -4.59 -6.29
CA ILE A 103 17.65 -4.78 -4.84
C ILE A 103 18.88 -5.48 -4.25
N LYS A 104 19.65 -6.21 -5.07
CA LYS A 104 20.85 -6.93 -4.64
C LYS A 104 22.10 -6.05 -4.67
N ASP A 105 22.18 -5.19 -5.69
CA ASP A 105 23.39 -4.41 -5.97
C ASP A 105 23.28 -2.95 -5.52
N THR A 106 22.11 -2.53 -5.02
CA THR A 106 21.88 -1.18 -4.53
C THR A 106 21.36 -1.18 -3.09
N LYS A 107 21.33 0.00 -2.47
CA LYS A 107 20.69 0.22 -1.17
C LYS A 107 19.22 0.65 -1.34
N ALA A 108 18.50 0.17 -2.36
CA ALA A 108 17.15 0.60 -2.70
C ALA A 108 16.15 0.50 -1.54
N THR A 109 16.31 -0.48 -0.67
CA THR A 109 15.49 -0.68 0.53
C THR A 109 15.74 0.36 1.63
N TRP A 110 16.84 1.13 1.55
CA TRP A 110 17.28 2.08 2.57
C TRP A 110 17.29 3.54 2.08
N MET A 111 16.72 3.82 0.90
CA MET A 111 16.75 5.14 0.28
C MET A 111 15.72 6.11 0.85
N SER A 112 15.04 5.76 1.93
CA SER A 112 13.93 6.51 2.54
C SER A 112 12.69 6.60 1.64
N ALA A 113 11.57 7.04 2.22
CA ALA A 113 10.32 7.19 1.51
C ALA A 113 10.32 8.44 0.62
N LEU A 114 9.59 8.39 -0.47
CA LEU A 114 9.24 9.56 -1.26
C LEU A 114 8.01 10.24 -0.66
N PRO A 115 7.86 11.58 -0.81
CA PRO A 115 6.68 12.31 -0.37
C PRO A 115 5.38 11.72 -0.96
N HIS A 116 4.39 11.45 -0.10
CA HIS A 116 3.13 10.81 -0.50
C HIS A 116 1.90 11.36 0.24
N SER A 117 1.97 12.63 0.66
CA SER A 117 0.83 13.39 1.22
C SER A 117 -0.07 13.96 0.13
N TRP A 118 -1.22 14.51 0.52
CA TRP A 118 -2.16 15.15 -0.39
C TRP A 118 -1.50 16.27 -1.23
N GLU A 119 -0.74 17.16 -0.59
CA GLU A 119 -0.09 18.28 -1.26
C GLU A 119 0.83 17.82 -2.40
N ASN A 120 1.75 16.91 -2.09
CA ASN A 120 2.71 16.47 -3.11
C ASN A 120 2.12 15.55 -4.17
N GLN A 121 0.99 14.88 -3.92
CA GLN A 121 0.25 14.19 -4.96
C GLN A 121 -0.39 15.17 -5.94
N VAL A 122 -1.05 16.22 -5.42
CA VAL A 122 -1.68 17.26 -6.22
C VAL A 122 -0.64 18.07 -7.01
N ASP A 123 0.48 18.42 -6.37
CA ASP A 123 1.59 19.15 -6.99
C ASP A 123 2.25 18.34 -8.12
N ALA A 124 2.46 17.04 -7.91
CA ALA A 124 3.03 16.17 -8.95
C ALA A 124 2.08 16.00 -10.14
N ARG A 125 0.76 15.95 -9.89
CA ARG A 125 -0.28 15.94 -10.93
C ARG A 125 -0.29 17.22 -11.75
N ASN A 126 0.00 18.38 -11.17
CA ASN A 126 0.11 19.69 -11.83
C ASN A 126 -1.05 19.98 -12.79
N ASP A 127 -2.28 20.08 -12.29
CA ASP A 127 -3.51 20.32 -13.06
C ASP A 127 -3.70 19.36 -14.27
N GLY A 128 -3.29 18.10 -14.10
CA GLY A 128 -3.42 17.07 -15.12
C GLY A 128 -2.30 17.03 -16.15
N LYS A 129 -1.24 17.82 -15.99
CA LYS A 129 -0.06 17.77 -16.87
C LYS A 129 0.87 16.61 -16.53
N TYR A 130 0.88 16.13 -15.27
CA TYR A 130 1.69 15.01 -14.78
C TYR A 130 3.20 15.15 -15.02
N ASP A 131 3.74 16.35 -14.93
CA ASP A 131 5.11 16.72 -15.34
C ASP A 131 6.01 17.25 -14.22
N ARG A 132 5.59 17.09 -12.92
CA ARG A 132 6.35 17.59 -11.77
C ARG A 132 6.83 16.52 -10.80
N TRP A 133 6.82 15.25 -11.20
CA TRP A 133 7.23 14.14 -10.32
C TRP A 133 8.64 14.31 -9.75
N LEU A 134 9.62 14.64 -10.60
CA LEU A 134 11.02 14.75 -10.20
C LEU A 134 11.29 15.90 -9.22
N ASP A 135 10.53 16.99 -9.34
CA ASP A 135 10.72 18.15 -8.49
C ASP A 135 10.02 18.00 -7.13
N VAL A 136 8.88 17.31 -7.10
CA VAL A 136 8.00 17.18 -5.93
C VAL A 136 8.29 15.92 -5.13
N LYS A 137 8.67 14.81 -5.79
CA LYS A 137 8.86 13.50 -5.19
C LYS A 137 10.31 13.19 -4.88
N LYS A 138 11.01 14.08 -4.18
CA LYS A 138 12.40 13.88 -3.77
C LYS A 138 12.47 13.07 -2.47
N SER A 139 13.47 12.20 -2.36
CA SER A 139 13.74 11.48 -1.12
C SER A 139 13.96 12.43 0.06
N GLY A 140 13.43 12.08 1.22
CA GLY A 140 13.72 12.76 2.47
C GLY A 140 15.17 12.59 2.96
N ASN A 141 15.87 11.56 2.49
CA ASN A 141 17.28 11.37 2.76
C ASN A 141 18.12 12.29 1.86
N LYS A 142 18.94 13.16 2.48
CA LYS A 142 19.76 14.17 1.79
C LYS A 142 20.75 13.56 0.79
N GLU A 143 21.26 12.37 1.06
CA GLU A 143 22.16 11.64 0.16
C GLU A 143 21.48 11.28 -1.16
N TYR A 144 20.22 10.91 -1.10
CA TYR A 144 19.45 10.42 -2.25
C TYR A 144 18.52 11.49 -2.86
N ALA A 145 18.35 12.64 -2.21
CA ALA A 145 17.46 13.71 -2.69
C ALA A 145 17.77 14.21 -4.11
N PRO A 146 19.05 14.24 -4.60
CA PRO A 146 19.37 14.60 -5.98
C PRO A 146 19.01 13.51 -7.00
N MET A 147 18.79 12.27 -6.56
CA MET A 147 18.51 11.14 -7.45
C MET A 147 17.05 11.14 -7.89
N PRO A 148 16.76 10.74 -9.14
CA PRO A 148 15.39 10.67 -9.67
C PRO A 148 14.65 9.41 -9.20
N LEU A 149 14.63 9.11 -7.90
CA LEU A 149 14.12 7.86 -7.32
C LEU A 149 12.67 7.57 -7.64
N THR A 150 11.85 8.60 -7.88
CA THR A 150 10.45 8.43 -8.31
C THR A 150 10.31 7.69 -9.65
N MET A 151 11.39 7.62 -10.45
CA MET A 151 11.45 6.89 -11.70
C MET A 151 11.99 5.46 -11.54
N GLY A 152 12.35 5.08 -10.32
CA GLY A 152 12.88 3.77 -10.02
C GLY A 152 11.81 2.68 -10.03
N TYR A 153 12.12 1.49 -10.57
CA TYR A 153 11.22 0.34 -10.57
C TYR A 153 11.93 -0.96 -10.18
N TYR A 154 11.14 -1.91 -9.71
CA TYR A 154 11.53 -3.30 -9.52
C TYR A 154 11.06 -4.17 -10.68
N ASN A 155 11.78 -5.24 -10.94
CA ASN A 155 11.39 -6.26 -11.89
C ASN A 155 11.24 -7.63 -11.21
N ARG A 156 11.03 -8.68 -12.03
CA ARG A 156 10.86 -10.06 -11.54
C ARG A 156 12.04 -10.58 -10.71
N ALA A 157 13.27 -10.15 -11.00
CA ALA A 157 14.44 -10.58 -10.25
C ALA A 157 14.54 -9.93 -8.87
N ASP A 158 13.95 -8.74 -8.70
CA ASP A 158 13.95 -7.98 -7.47
C ASP A 158 12.84 -8.43 -6.50
N ILE A 159 11.63 -8.67 -7.02
CA ILE A 159 10.46 -9.06 -6.23
C ILE A 159 9.80 -10.35 -6.80
N PRO A 160 10.52 -11.48 -6.78
CA PRO A 160 10.10 -12.69 -7.48
C PRO A 160 8.78 -13.27 -6.97
N PHE A 161 8.50 -13.18 -5.67
CA PHE A 161 7.23 -13.63 -5.09
C PHE A 161 6.03 -12.88 -5.68
N TYR A 162 6.10 -11.55 -5.73
CA TYR A 162 5.01 -10.72 -6.26
C TYR A 162 4.75 -10.97 -7.75
N TYR A 163 5.81 -11.22 -8.52
CA TYR A 163 5.65 -11.57 -9.93
C TYR A 163 5.07 -12.97 -10.11
N ALA A 164 5.47 -13.95 -9.30
CA ALA A 164 4.86 -15.29 -9.31
C ALA A 164 3.37 -15.21 -8.93
N PHE A 165 3.05 -14.40 -7.93
CA PHE A 165 1.67 -14.16 -7.51
C PHE A 165 0.84 -13.47 -8.62
N ALA A 166 1.40 -12.47 -9.29
CA ALA A 166 0.76 -11.78 -10.42
C ALA A 166 0.54 -12.71 -11.62
N ASP A 167 1.47 -13.63 -11.90
CA ASP A 167 1.34 -14.62 -12.97
C ASP A 167 0.23 -15.65 -12.67
N ALA A 168 0.08 -16.02 -11.40
CA ALA A 168 -0.86 -17.04 -10.97
C ALA A 168 -2.31 -16.54 -10.85
N PHE A 169 -2.50 -15.25 -10.49
CA PHE A 169 -3.80 -14.68 -10.17
C PHE A 169 -4.15 -13.48 -11.04
N THR A 170 -5.25 -12.80 -10.73
CA THR A 170 -5.71 -11.63 -11.48
C THR A 170 -5.00 -10.37 -11.00
N VAL A 171 -4.43 -9.62 -11.93
CA VAL A 171 -3.87 -8.28 -11.70
C VAL A 171 -4.87 -7.23 -12.16
N CYS A 172 -5.24 -6.32 -11.27
CA CYS A 172 -6.13 -5.20 -11.56
C CYS A 172 -5.29 -3.95 -11.87
N ASP A 173 -4.91 -3.76 -13.13
CA ASP A 173 -4.04 -2.66 -13.57
C ASP A 173 -4.73 -1.31 -13.77
N GLN A 174 -6.01 -1.23 -13.44
CA GLN A 174 -6.82 -0.01 -13.41
C GLN A 174 -7.54 0.17 -12.06
N HIS A 175 -7.03 -0.46 -11.01
CA HIS A 175 -7.49 -0.24 -9.65
C HIS A 175 -6.72 0.93 -9.04
N PHE A 176 -7.37 2.08 -8.94
CA PHE A 176 -6.76 3.31 -8.44
C PHE A 176 -7.09 3.52 -6.95
N CYS A 177 -6.27 4.32 -6.27
CA CYS A 177 -6.63 4.85 -4.97
C CYS A 177 -7.92 5.72 -5.08
N SER A 178 -8.64 5.85 -3.98
CA SER A 178 -9.92 6.58 -3.98
C SER A 178 -9.74 8.09 -4.14
N SER A 179 -8.59 8.63 -3.72
CA SER A 179 -8.23 10.03 -3.95
C SER A 179 -6.70 10.23 -3.97
N LEU A 180 -6.26 11.34 -4.58
CA LEU A 180 -4.85 11.73 -4.66
C LEU A 180 -4.36 12.26 -3.31
N THR A 181 -4.17 11.37 -2.35
CA THR A 181 -3.73 11.69 -1.00
C THR A 181 -2.92 10.55 -0.40
N GLY A 182 -2.64 10.64 0.89
CA GLY A 182 -1.85 9.65 1.63
C GLY A 182 -2.66 8.47 2.15
N THR A 183 -2.06 7.79 3.12
CA THR A 183 -2.50 6.56 3.75
C THR A 183 -3.88 6.66 4.40
N THR A 184 -3.99 7.51 5.41
CA THR A 184 -5.19 7.60 6.25
C THR A 184 -6.45 7.93 5.47
N PRO A 185 -6.49 8.94 4.59
CA PRO A 185 -7.70 9.22 3.81
C PRO A 185 -8.10 8.07 2.88
N ASN A 186 -7.15 7.37 2.24
CA ASN A 186 -7.48 6.22 1.40
C ASN A 186 -7.98 5.02 2.22
N ARG A 187 -7.53 4.85 3.45
CA ARG A 187 -8.07 3.86 4.39
C ARG A 187 -9.42 4.26 4.96
N LEU A 188 -9.71 5.56 5.11
CA LEU A 188 -11.08 6.02 5.42
C LEU A 188 -12.07 5.60 4.33
N TYR A 189 -11.69 5.70 3.05
CA TYR A 189 -12.51 5.16 1.97
C TYR A 189 -12.72 3.65 2.07
N LEU A 190 -11.72 2.88 2.48
CA LEU A 190 -11.86 1.45 2.73
C LEU A 190 -12.90 1.18 3.83
N TRP A 191 -12.81 1.93 4.94
CA TRP A 191 -13.65 1.68 6.10
C TRP A 191 -15.06 2.26 5.99
N THR A 192 -15.26 3.32 5.22
CA THR A 192 -16.53 4.07 5.25
C THR A 192 -17.07 4.48 3.88
N GLY A 193 -16.27 4.34 2.81
CA GLY A 193 -16.59 4.83 1.48
C GLY A 193 -16.48 6.36 1.33
N THR A 194 -16.03 7.09 2.36
CA THR A 194 -15.98 8.57 2.36
C THR A 194 -14.83 9.08 3.23
N VAL A 195 -14.47 10.34 3.05
CA VAL A 195 -13.55 11.11 3.92
C VAL A 195 -14.30 12.20 4.70
N ARG A 196 -15.62 12.17 4.72
CA ARG A 196 -16.49 13.15 5.39
C ARG A 196 -17.55 12.45 6.22
N GLU A 197 -17.89 13.02 7.35
CA GLU A 197 -19.00 12.54 8.16
C GLU A 197 -20.34 12.66 7.42
N LYS A 198 -20.56 13.79 6.74
CA LYS A 198 -21.80 14.07 5.98
C LYS A 198 -21.48 14.36 4.52
N PRO A 199 -22.35 13.97 3.58
CA PRO A 199 -22.18 14.25 2.16
C PRO A 199 -22.52 15.73 1.84
N SER A 200 -21.84 16.64 2.50
CA SER A 200 -22.06 18.09 2.41
C SER A 200 -20.74 18.81 2.26
N ILE A 201 -20.75 19.95 1.58
CA ILE A 201 -19.57 20.80 1.41
C ILE A 201 -19.15 21.47 2.72
N GLU A 202 -20.06 21.66 3.66
CA GLU A 202 -19.79 22.18 4.99
C GLU A 202 -19.10 21.17 5.90
N SER A 203 -19.23 19.87 5.61
CA SER A 203 -18.54 18.83 6.37
C SER A 203 -17.07 18.78 5.99
N LYS A 204 -16.18 18.87 6.99
CA LYS A 204 -14.73 18.79 6.80
C LYS A 204 -14.36 17.54 5.99
N ALA A 205 -13.50 17.70 4.99
CA ALA A 205 -12.88 16.59 4.28
C ALA A 205 -11.56 16.24 4.96
N ASN A 206 -11.42 15.01 5.43
CA ASN A 206 -10.20 14.51 6.05
C ASN A 206 -9.28 14.00 4.94
N VAL A 207 -8.43 14.87 4.39
CA VAL A 207 -7.59 14.59 3.22
C VAL A 207 -6.11 14.43 3.55
N ARG A 208 -5.73 14.67 4.80
CA ARG A 208 -4.37 14.46 5.30
C ARG A 208 -4.34 13.39 6.38
N ASN A 209 -3.20 12.75 6.58
CA ASN A 209 -3.03 11.83 7.70
C ASN A 209 -3.24 12.55 9.05
N SER A 210 -2.80 13.81 9.15
CA SER A 210 -2.97 14.65 10.33
C SER A 210 -4.40 15.15 10.58
N ASP A 211 -5.35 14.84 9.71
CA ASP A 211 -6.76 15.16 9.95
C ASP A 211 -7.44 14.17 10.91
N VAL A 212 -6.82 13.04 11.16
CA VAL A 212 -7.24 12.09 12.20
C VAL A 212 -6.71 12.60 13.54
N ASP A 213 -7.64 12.90 14.45
CA ASP A 213 -7.37 13.40 15.78
C ASP A 213 -8.04 12.47 16.81
N TYR A 214 -7.22 11.81 17.61
CA TYR A 214 -7.73 10.87 18.63
C TYR A 214 -8.35 11.55 19.85
N ASP A 215 -8.22 12.88 19.97
CA ASP A 215 -8.94 13.69 20.96
C ASP A 215 -10.31 14.16 20.43
N ASP A 216 -10.50 14.16 19.10
CA ASP A 216 -11.77 14.46 18.41
C ASP A 216 -12.19 13.29 17.52
N LEU A 217 -12.83 12.30 18.12
CA LEU A 217 -13.15 11.01 17.52
C LEU A 217 -14.20 11.14 16.39
N ALA A 218 -14.05 10.30 15.37
CA ALA A 218 -15.06 10.13 14.33
C ALA A 218 -16.25 9.29 14.83
N HIS A 219 -17.46 9.59 14.29
CA HIS A 219 -18.70 8.99 14.76
C HIS A 219 -19.59 8.42 13.65
N TRP A 220 -19.20 8.57 12.37
CA TRP A 220 -20.06 8.06 11.28
C TRP A 220 -19.86 6.56 11.04
N THR A 221 -20.84 5.95 10.40
CA THR A 221 -20.94 4.51 10.19
C THR A 221 -19.76 3.97 9.36
N THR A 222 -19.19 2.87 9.83
CA THR A 222 -18.11 2.13 9.18
C THR A 222 -18.62 0.86 8.48
N PHE A 223 -17.82 0.28 7.61
CA PHE A 223 -18.16 -0.97 6.92
C PHE A 223 -18.29 -2.17 7.88
N PRO A 224 -17.44 -2.36 8.90
CA PRO A 224 -17.65 -3.40 9.90
C PRO A 224 -19.02 -3.33 10.60
N GLU A 225 -19.55 -2.14 10.90
CA GLU A 225 -20.91 -2.00 11.46
C GLU A 225 -21.97 -2.51 10.48
N ARG A 226 -21.80 -2.24 9.18
CA ARG A 226 -22.71 -2.75 8.14
C ARG A 226 -22.65 -4.28 8.02
N LEU A 227 -21.49 -4.87 8.22
CA LEU A 227 -21.32 -6.34 8.27
C LEU A 227 -22.05 -6.91 9.49
N GLU A 228 -21.92 -6.27 10.65
CA GLU A 228 -22.59 -6.66 11.88
C GLU A 228 -24.11 -6.59 11.72
N ASP A 229 -24.65 -5.50 11.16
CA ASP A 229 -26.07 -5.33 10.88
C ASP A 229 -26.65 -6.41 9.94
N ASN A 230 -25.79 -7.04 9.15
CA ASN A 230 -26.16 -8.13 8.23
C ASN A 230 -25.75 -9.52 8.75
N ASN A 231 -25.33 -9.63 10.01
CA ASN A 231 -24.85 -10.88 10.63
C ASN A 231 -23.67 -11.52 9.90
N ILE A 232 -22.81 -10.71 9.30
CA ILE A 232 -21.58 -11.16 8.64
C ILE A 232 -20.42 -10.96 9.61
N SER A 233 -19.78 -12.07 9.98
CA SER A 233 -18.62 -12.01 10.87
C SER A 233 -17.43 -11.31 10.20
N TRP A 234 -16.70 -10.53 10.97
CA TRP A 234 -15.53 -9.80 10.49
C TRP A 234 -14.41 -9.80 11.54
N LYS A 235 -13.19 -9.56 11.10
CA LYS A 235 -12.05 -9.43 11.98
C LYS A 235 -10.96 -8.54 11.35
N ILE A 236 -10.33 -7.71 12.18
CA ILE A 236 -9.18 -6.90 11.81
C ILE A 236 -7.94 -7.51 12.46
N TYR A 237 -6.88 -7.67 11.67
CA TYR A 237 -5.57 -8.09 12.14
C TYR A 237 -4.59 -6.96 11.90
N GLN A 238 -3.87 -6.57 12.93
CA GLN A 238 -2.78 -5.60 12.85
C GLN A 238 -1.72 -5.92 13.91
N ASN A 239 -0.49 -5.55 13.68
CA ASN A 239 0.61 -5.86 14.58
C ASN A 239 0.52 -5.03 15.86
N GLU A 240 0.13 -3.77 15.73
CA GLU A 240 0.06 -2.79 16.80
C GLU A 240 -1.21 -1.95 16.68
N LEU A 241 -1.69 -1.43 17.80
CA LEU A 241 -2.71 -0.38 17.84
C LEU A 241 -2.05 0.99 17.53
N SER A 242 -2.87 1.97 17.14
CA SER A 242 -2.39 3.35 16.90
C SER A 242 -2.01 4.12 18.18
N LEU A 243 -1.81 3.41 19.27
CA LEU A 243 -1.32 3.91 20.56
C LEU A 243 -0.06 3.11 20.91
N PRO A 244 0.90 3.71 21.68
CA PRO A 244 2.12 3.01 22.06
C PRO A 244 1.84 1.68 22.74
N MET A 245 2.42 0.60 22.23
CA MET A 245 2.24 -0.77 22.71
C MET A 245 3.51 -1.39 23.29
N GLY A 246 4.60 -0.60 23.36
CA GLY A 246 5.86 -0.98 23.96
C GLY A 246 6.89 -1.56 23.00
N PHE A 247 6.68 -1.47 21.69
CA PHE A 247 7.74 -1.75 20.72
C PHE A 247 8.87 -0.74 20.86
N LYS A 248 10.11 -1.19 20.69
CA LYS A 248 11.31 -0.36 20.81
C LYS A 248 12.31 -0.71 19.71
N ASN A 249 13.03 0.29 19.23
CA ASN A 249 14.11 0.13 18.25
C ASN A 249 13.66 -0.60 16.97
N GLU A 250 14.36 -1.67 16.62
CA GLU A 250 14.13 -2.46 15.42
C GLU A 250 12.75 -3.14 15.38
N GLU A 251 12.17 -3.45 16.54
CA GLU A 251 10.81 -3.98 16.61
C GLU A 251 9.77 -2.97 16.11
N GLU A 252 9.97 -1.69 16.42
CA GLU A 252 9.12 -0.61 15.93
C GLU A 252 9.22 -0.47 14.41
N ASP A 253 10.43 -0.54 13.85
CA ASP A 253 10.65 -0.45 12.41
C ASP A 253 9.95 -1.58 11.63
N TRP A 254 9.79 -2.77 12.23
CA TRP A 254 9.21 -3.94 11.58
C TRP A 254 7.74 -4.19 11.88
N LEU A 255 7.27 -3.82 13.07
CA LEU A 255 5.99 -4.27 13.58
C LEU A 255 5.01 -3.14 13.89
N ALA A 256 5.48 -1.90 14.02
CA ALA A 256 4.61 -0.77 14.31
C ALA A 256 3.55 -0.55 13.23
N ASN A 257 2.38 -0.12 13.65
CA ASN A 257 1.27 0.21 12.75
C ASN A 257 1.43 1.60 12.12
N PHE A 258 2.30 2.46 12.65
CA PHE A 258 2.55 3.83 12.20
C PHE A 258 1.28 4.69 12.03
N THR A 259 0.21 4.40 12.79
CA THR A 259 -1.11 5.00 12.62
C THR A 259 -1.77 4.76 11.25
N ASP A 260 -1.30 3.74 10.53
CA ASP A 260 -1.78 3.44 9.18
C ASP A 260 -3.24 2.99 9.14
N ASN A 261 -3.77 2.43 10.23
CA ASN A 261 -5.16 1.97 10.30
C ASN A 261 -6.04 2.93 11.08
N PRO A 262 -6.78 3.85 10.44
CA PRO A 262 -7.58 4.86 11.13
C PRO A 262 -8.90 4.32 11.70
N ILE A 263 -9.14 3.02 11.70
CA ILE A 263 -10.36 2.44 12.29
C ILE A 263 -10.49 2.80 13.79
N GLU A 264 -9.36 2.93 14.46
CA GLU A 264 -9.28 3.25 15.88
C GLU A 264 -9.64 4.71 16.20
N TRP A 265 -9.71 5.57 15.20
CA TRP A 265 -10.20 6.92 15.30
C TRP A 265 -11.72 6.97 15.52
N PHE A 266 -12.44 5.94 15.12
CA PHE A 266 -13.88 5.87 15.31
C PHE A 266 -14.23 5.47 16.73
N SER A 267 -15.12 6.22 17.38
CA SER A 267 -15.52 6.04 18.79
C SER A 267 -16.05 4.64 19.12
N GLN A 268 -16.56 3.92 18.09
CA GLN A 268 -17.05 2.54 18.22
C GLN A 268 -15.92 1.55 18.54
N TYR A 269 -14.64 1.89 18.20
CA TYR A 269 -13.48 1.00 18.33
C TYR A 269 -12.48 1.54 19.36
N HIS A 270 -12.88 1.61 20.62
CA HIS A 270 -12.06 2.18 21.71
C HIS A 270 -10.84 1.31 22.06
N VAL A 271 -9.71 1.59 21.43
CA VAL A 271 -8.43 0.91 21.68
C VAL A 271 -7.94 0.99 23.12
N ARG A 272 -8.29 2.05 23.87
CA ARG A 272 -7.96 2.20 25.29
C ARG A 272 -8.46 1.05 26.17
N PHE A 273 -9.42 0.26 25.70
CA PHE A 273 -9.89 -0.94 26.38
C PHE A 273 -9.19 -2.22 25.92
N SER A 274 -8.28 -2.14 24.96
CA SER A 274 -7.53 -3.30 24.52
C SER A 274 -6.62 -3.82 25.64
N THR A 275 -6.50 -5.15 25.73
CA THR A 275 -5.62 -5.80 26.73
C THR A 275 -4.14 -5.42 26.51
N GLY A 276 -3.72 -5.24 25.26
CA GLY A 276 -2.36 -4.83 24.92
C GLY A 276 -2.03 -3.44 25.45
N PHE A 277 -2.89 -2.47 25.16
CA PHE A 277 -2.71 -1.11 25.64
C PHE A 277 -2.73 -1.00 27.16
N GLN A 278 -3.62 -1.73 27.84
CA GLN A 278 -3.66 -1.79 29.29
C GLN A 278 -2.36 -2.39 29.90
N LYS A 279 -1.77 -3.40 29.28
CA LYS A 279 -0.47 -3.95 29.68
C LYS A 279 0.66 -2.93 29.51
N PHE A 280 0.67 -2.23 28.37
CA PHE A 280 1.64 -1.18 28.10
C PHE A 280 1.56 -0.07 29.17
N LEU A 281 0.38 0.48 29.46
CA LEU A 281 0.19 1.49 30.48
C LEU A 281 0.66 1.03 31.87
N ALA A 282 0.40 -0.23 32.20
CA ALA A 282 0.85 -0.81 33.48
C ALA A 282 2.37 -0.94 33.57
N ALA A 283 3.05 -1.20 32.45
CA ALA A 283 4.51 -1.21 32.39
C ALA A 283 5.08 0.22 32.48
N GLN A 284 4.55 1.15 31.71
CA GLN A 284 4.97 2.57 31.72
C GLN A 284 4.82 3.21 33.12
N ALA A 285 3.74 2.93 33.81
CA ALA A 285 3.54 3.42 35.18
C ALA A 285 4.66 2.99 36.16
N LYS A 286 5.38 1.92 35.87
CA LYS A 286 6.50 1.44 36.67
C LYS A 286 7.85 2.02 36.22
N GLU A 287 8.02 2.24 34.92
CA GLU A 287 9.30 2.65 34.31
C GLU A 287 9.49 4.17 34.34
N LEU A 288 8.44 4.95 34.06
CA LEU A 288 8.51 6.42 34.00
C LEU A 288 9.13 7.11 35.21
N PRO A 289 8.87 6.72 36.48
CA PRO A 289 9.53 7.35 37.60
C PRO A 289 11.05 7.23 37.61
N THR A 290 11.58 6.12 37.08
CA THR A 290 13.03 5.90 36.95
C THR A 290 13.60 6.74 35.82
N GLU A 291 12.92 6.78 34.67
CA GLU A 291 13.34 7.57 33.50
C GLU A 291 13.36 9.07 33.82
N ILE A 292 12.37 9.56 34.57
CA ILE A 292 12.33 10.96 35.03
C ILE A 292 13.52 11.26 35.96
N ALA A 293 13.80 10.39 36.92
CA ALA A 293 14.90 10.56 37.85
C ALA A 293 16.27 10.56 37.15
N ASP A 294 16.42 9.77 36.07
CA ASP A 294 17.65 9.72 35.25
C ASP A 294 17.84 10.98 34.40
N LEU A 295 16.73 11.61 33.95
CA LEU A 295 16.76 12.87 33.18
C LEU A 295 16.98 14.12 34.05
N GLU A 296 16.71 14.04 35.35
CA GLU A 296 16.92 15.12 36.31
C GLU A 296 18.35 15.16 36.87
N GLN A 297 19.20 14.17 36.60
CA GLN A 297 20.62 14.11 36.94
C GLN A 297 21.51 14.70 35.83
#